data_47ce161a11bc9b7f78bb005fb4c1a9b6
#
_entry.id   47ce161a11bc9b7f78bb005fb4c1a9b6
#
_cell.length_a   1.000
_cell.length_b   1.000
_cell.length_c   1.000
_cell.angle_alpha   90.00
_cell.angle_beta   90.00
_cell.angle_gamma   90.00
#
_symmetry.space_group_name_H-M   'P 1'
#
loop_
_entity.id
_entity.type
_entity.pdbx_description
1 polymer ?
#
loop_
_entity_poly.entity_id
_entity_poly.type
_entity_poly.pdbx_seq_one_letter_code
_entity_poly.pdbx_strand_id
1 'polypeptide(L)'
;MLTFLLALHESRQGRAWHDALAKHGLWAVHGPAHSLVEASRLAGAQAPSLLVADLRLRDGNLMELLRQLRADRHGLVLPVLALVDDPADPLLLDLLQGGADSFIMTATASPVGLADQARGVLAGEAHVPAPMAQSLLDHFKARGTGYAQSTLEELSNPLSLDSAEWSLLCQLAVGERLSDMAQRAGQAPYQLMARLRGICRKMQWDQRAGNLQLA
;
A
#
# COMPACT_ATOMS: atom_id res chain seq x y z
N MET A 1 -5.07 -16.26 -18.71
CA MET A 1 -3.84 -15.46 -18.85
C MET A 1 -3.97 -14.27 -17.91
N LEU A 2 -3.00 -14.05 -17.02
CA LEU A 2 -3.04 -12.91 -16.10
C LEU A 2 -2.74 -11.61 -16.85
N THR A 3 -3.44 -10.54 -16.51
CA THR A 3 -3.36 -9.25 -17.20
C THR A 3 -2.95 -8.18 -16.20
N PHE A 4 -1.89 -7.44 -16.49
CA PHE A 4 -1.40 -6.34 -15.66
C PHE A 4 -1.67 -5.01 -16.33
N LEU A 5 -2.08 -4.04 -15.52
CA LEU A 5 -2.16 -2.64 -15.92
C LEU A 5 -1.02 -1.87 -15.24
N LEU A 6 -0.21 -1.21 -16.05
CA LEU A 6 0.86 -0.35 -15.59
C LEU A 6 0.43 1.11 -15.74
N ALA A 7 0.44 1.88 -14.64
CA ALA A 7 0.08 3.29 -14.61
C ALA A 7 1.22 4.11 -13.99
N LEU A 8 1.93 4.92 -14.79
CA LEU A 8 3.16 5.61 -14.43
C LEU A 8 3.12 7.08 -14.77
N HIS A 9 3.64 7.92 -13.88
CA HIS A 9 3.75 9.37 -14.12
C HIS A 9 4.66 9.69 -15.31
N GLU A 10 5.82 9.06 -15.39
CA GLU A 10 6.80 9.29 -16.45
C GLU A 10 7.22 8.01 -17.19
N SER A 11 7.60 8.18 -18.46
CA SER A 11 7.94 7.06 -19.34
C SER A 11 9.36 6.51 -19.19
N ARG A 12 10.26 7.16 -18.42
CA ARG A 12 11.70 6.78 -18.39
C ARG A 12 11.96 5.38 -17.85
N GLN A 13 11.29 5.00 -16.77
CA GLN A 13 11.37 3.63 -16.23
C GLN A 13 10.28 2.72 -16.80
N GLY A 14 9.25 3.29 -17.41
CA GLY A 14 8.06 2.57 -17.88
C GLY A 14 8.36 1.43 -18.86
N ARG A 15 9.28 1.62 -19.77
CA ARG A 15 9.68 0.55 -20.73
C ARG A 15 10.41 -0.59 -20.03
N ALA A 16 11.38 -0.26 -19.15
CA ALA A 16 12.14 -1.29 -18.44
C ALA A 16 11.22 -2.13 -17.54
N TRP A 17 10.26 -1.50 -16.90
CA TRP A 17 9.29 -2.16 -16.01
C TRP A 17 8.25 -2.96 -16.81
N HIS A 18 7.75 -2.40 -17.90
CA HIS A 18 6.89 -3.12 -18.83
C HIS A 18 7.58 -4.37 -19.37
N ASP A 19 8.81 -4.23 -19.85
CA ASP A 19 9.60 -5.34 -20.41
C ASP A 19 9.92 -6.41 -19.35
N ALA A 20 10.21 -5.99 -18.12
CA ALA A 20 10.45 -6.92 -17.03
C ALA A 20 9.19 -7.72 -16.68
N LEU A 21 8.05 -7.06 -16.51
CA LEU A 21 6.77 -7.72 -16.26
C LEU A 21 6.40 -8.65 -17.42
N ALA A 22 6.58 -8.22 -18.66
CA ALA A 22 6.26 -9.02 -19.84
C ALA A 22 7.18 -10.24 -20.05
N LYS A 23 8.48 -10.12 -19.70
CA LYS A 23 9.46 -11.20 -19.83
C LYS A 23 9.37 -12.27 -18.75
N HIS A 24 8.96 -11.91 -17.54
CA HIS A 24 9.00 -12.80 -16.38
C HIS A 24 7.79 -13.72 -16.24
N GLY A 25 6.83 -13.69 -17.16
CA GLY A 25 5.69 -14.55 -17.03
C GLY A 25 4.80 -14.62 -18.27
N LEU A 26 3.80 -15.46 -18.18
CA LEU A 26 2.69 -15.60 -19.13
C LEU A 26 1.66 -14.46 -18.92
N TRP A 27 2.17 -13.22 -18.79
CA TRP A 27 1.34 -12.05 -18.44
C TRP A 27 1.17 -11.13 -19.63
N ALA A 28 -0.04 -10.64 -19.85
CA ALA A 28 -0.28 -9.52 -20.73
C ALA A 28 -0.12 -8.22 -19.95
N VAL A 29 0.81 -7.37 -20.34
CA VAL A 29 1.04 -6.06 -19.70
C VAL A 29 0.46 -4.97 -20.60
N HIS A 30 -0.47 -4.19 -20.06
CA HIS A 30 -1.08 -3.04 -20.72
C HIS A 30 -0.58 -1.74 -20.11
N GLY A 31 -0.40 -0.73 -20.91
CA GLY A 31 0.18 0.56 -20.54
C GLY A 31 1.61 0.73 -21.06
N PRO A 32 2.42 1.66 -20.49
CA PRO A 32 2.04 2.48 -19.34
C PRO A 32 0.96 3.51 -19.67
N ALA A 33 -0.04 3.64 -18.78
CA ALA A 33 -0.97 4.74 -18.77
C ALA A 33 -0.35 5.90 -17.97
N HIS A 34 -0.48 7.13 -18.44
CA HIS A 34 0.13 8.29 -17.80
C HIS A 34 -0.88 9.21 -17.11
N SER A 35 -2.16 8.90 -17.24
CA SER A 35 -3.28 9.68 -16.70
C SER A 35 -4.34 8.77 -16.08
N LEU A 36 -5.17 9.33 -15.20
CA LEU A 36 -6.33 8.64 -14.61
C LEU A 36 -7.31 8.20 -15.69
N VAL A 37 -7.57 9.08 -16.66
CA VAL A 37 -8.50 8.81 -17.77
C VAL A 37 -8.01 7.60 -18.60
N GLU A 38 -6.72 7.57 -18.93
CA GLU A 38 -6.14 6.48 -19.70
C GLU A 38 -6.13 5.17 -18.90
N ALA A 39 -5.73 5.22 -17.62
CA ALA A 39 -5.71 4.08 -16.73
C ALA A 39 -7.11 3.48 -16.53
N SER A 40 -8.12 4.31 -16.27
CA SER A 40 -9.53 3.88 -16.13
C SER A 40 -10.05 3.22 -17.41
N ARG A 41 -9.78 3.82 -18.57
CA ARG A 41 -10.18 3.27 -19.87
C ARG A 41 -9.53 1.90 -20.12
N LEU A 42 -8.22 1.76 -19.86
CA LEU A 42 -7.51 0.48 -20.03
C LEU A 42 -8.00 -0.56 -19.02
N ALA A 43 -8.23 -0.16 -17.77
CA ALA A 43 -8.78 -1.05 -16.75
C ALA A 43 -10.17 -1.60 -17.15
N GLY A 44 -11.04 -0.76 -17.69
CA GLY A 44 -12.36 -1.17 -18.18
C GLY A 44 -12.28 -2.13 -19.36
N ALA A 45 -11.39 -1.86 -20.32
CA ALA A 45 -11.25 -2.65 -21.54
C ALA A 45 -10.56 -4.01 -21.32
N GLN A 46 -9.57 -4.08 -20.41
CA GLN A 46 -8.68 -5.24 -20.29
C GLN A 46 -8.91 -6.08 -19.03
N ALA A 47 -9.76 -5.64 -18.11
CA ALA A 47 -10.06 -6.30 -16.84
C ALA A 47 -8.79 -6.86 -16.15
N PRO A 48 -7.82 -5.99 -15.75
CA PRO A 48 -6.55 -6.45 -15.23
C PRO A 48 -6.70 -7.24 -13.94
N SER A 49 -5.80 -8.20 -13.73
CA SER A 49 -5.67 -9.00 -12.52
C SER A 49 -4.84 -8.28 -11.44
N LEU A 50 -3.99 -7.30 -11.84
CA LEU A 50 -3.15 -6.49 -10.96
C LEU A 50 -2.96 -5.10 -11.56
N LEU A 51 -3.06 -4.08 -10.71
CA LEU A 51 -2.63 -2.72 -11.01
C LEU A 51 -1.25 -2.46 -10.38
N VAL A 52 -0.29 -2.03 -11.20
CA VAL A 52 1.02 -1.51 -10.75
C VAL A 52 1.04 -0.03 -11.08
N ALA A 53 1.13 0.83 -10.08
CA ALA A 53 0.93 2.26 -10.31
C ALA A 53 1.80 3.16 -9.43
N ASP A 54 2.24 4.28 -10.01
CA ASP A 54 2.80 5.40 -9.26
C ASP A 54 1.74 6.05 -8.37
N LEU A 55 2.19 6.69 -7.27
CA LEU A 55 1.28 7.42 -6.36
C LEU A 55 0.56 8.57 -7.04
N ARG A 56 1.21 9.20 -8.03
CA ARG A 56 0.66 10.31 -8.81
C ARG A 56 0.73 10.01 -10.28
N LEU A 57 -0.28 10.44 -11.01
CA LEU A 57 -0.33 10.48 -12.47
C LEU A 57 -0.42 11.95 -12.91
N ARG A 58 -0.43 12.21 -14.22
CA ARG A 58 -0.40 13.59 -14.74
C ARG A 58 -1.61 14.44 -14.36
N ASP A 59 -2.77 13.81 -14.17
CA ASP A 59 -4.08 14.44 -13.95
C ASP A 59 -4.70 14.09 -12.60
N GLY A 60 -3.96 13.44 -11.67
CA GLY A 60 -4.43 13.10 -10.34
C GLY A 60 -3.57 12.08 -9.61
N ASN A 61 -4.15 11.37 -8.67
CA ASN A 61 -3.42 10.44 -7.82
C ASN A 61 -4.06 9.03 -7.80
N LEU A 62 -3.29 8.05 -7.31
CA LEU A 62 -3.71 6.65 -7.27
C LEU A 62 -4.99 6.44 -6.44
N MET A 63 -5.23 7.22 -5.38
CA MET A 63 -6.46 7.12 -4.60
C MET A 63 -7.70 7.47 -5.42
N GLU A 64 -7.60 8.50 -6.26
CA GLU A 64 -8.69 8.89 -7.16
C GLU A 64 -8.96 7.79 -8.19
N LEU A 65 -7.90 7.21 -8.77
CA LEU A 65 -8.01 6.07 -9.67
C LEU A 65 -8.71 4.88 -9.00
N LEU A 66 -8.31 4.52 -7.78
CA LEU A 66 -8.91 3.40 -7.05
C LEU A 66 -10.39 3.64 -6.73
N ARG A 67 -10.78 4.88 -6.38
CA ARG A 67 -12.19 5.22 -6.17
C ARG A 67 -13.01 5.06 -7.46
N GLN A 68 -12.50 5.55 -8.60
CA GLN A 68 -13.14 5.39 -9.89
C GLN A 68 -13.30 3.90 -10.27
N LEU A 69 -12.22 3.13 -10.21
CA LEU A 69 -12.22 1.71 -10.56
C LEU A 69 -13.17 0.87 -9.69
N ARG A 70 -13.33 1.23 -8.41
CA ARG A 70 -14.27 0.55 -7.50
C ARG A 70 -15.72 0.90 -7.78
N ALA A 71 -15.98 2.16 -8.13
CA ALA A 71 -17.33 2.58 -8.53
C ALA A 71 -17.77 1.86 -9.81
N ASP A 72 -16.89 1.73 -10.78
CA ASP A 72 -17.17 1.13 -12.09
C ASP A 72 -17.31 -0.39 -12.06
N ARG A 73 -16.64 -1.06 -11.12
CA ARG A 73 -16.56 -2.53 -11.07
C ARG A 73 -17.47 -3.20 -10.03
N HIS A 74 -18.45 -2.52 -9.50
CA HIS A 74 -19.40 -3.08 -8.52
C HIS A 74 -18.72 -3.82 -7.34
N GLY A 75 -17.60 -3.28 -6.83
CA GLY A 75 -16.92 -3.82 -5.67
C GLY A 75 -15.89 -4.93 -5.94
N LEU A 76 -15.54 -5.22 -7.19
CA LEU A 76 -14.44 -6.13 -7.52
C LEU A 76 -13.12 -5.56 -6.98
N VAL A 77 -12.48 -6.33 -6.11
CA VAL A 77 -11.17 -5.96 -5.51
C VAL A 77 -10.09 -6.24 -6.54
N LEU A 78 -9.56 -5.18 -7.14
CA LEU A 78 -8.36 -5.25 -7.98
C LEU A 78 -7.13 -5.14 -7.05
N PRO A 79 -6.25 -6.16 -6.99
CA PRO A 79 -4.98 -6.06 -6.28
C PRO A 79 -4.13 -4.90 -6.80
N VAL A 80 -3.46 -4.19 -5.87
CA VAL A 80 -2.70 -2.97 -6.19
C VAL A 80 -1.30 -3.05 -5.60
N LEU A 81 -0.29 -2.91 -6.47
CA LEU A 81 1.10 -2.68 -6.11
C LEU A 81 1.44 -1.21 -6.36
N ALA A 82 1.60 -0.44 -5.31
CA ALA A 82 1.93 0.98 -5.37
C ALA A 82 3.45 1.19 -5.44
N LEU A 83 3.88 2.06 -6.34
CA LEU A 83 5.27 2.46 -6.54
C LEU A 83 5.53 3.73 -5.73
N VAL A 84 6.52 3.69 -4.85
CA VAL A 84 6.77 4.73 -3.84
C VAL A 84 8.14 5.34 -4.06
N ASP A 85 8.19 6.64 -4.32
CA ASP A 85 9.45 7.40 -4.42
C ASP A 85 9.88 7.92 -3.05
N ASP A 86 8.94 8.45 -2.27
CA ASP A 86 9.17 9.02 -0.95
C ASP A 86 8.36 8.24 0.12
N PRO A 87 9.03 7.60 1.10
CA PRO A 87 8.36 6.89 2.18
C PRO A 87 7.60 7.81 3.15
N ALA A 88 7.83 9.13 3.09
CA ALA A 88 7.14 10.13 3.89
C ALA A 88 5.93 10.76 3.17
N ASP A 89 5.62 10.32 1.94
CA ASP A 89 4.49 10.86 1.19
C ASP A 89 3.16 10.64 1.93
N PRO A 90 2.39 11.71 2.22
CA PRO A 90 1.14 11.60 2.95
C PRO A 90 0.08 10.72 2.27
N LEU A 91 0.13 10.56 0.94
CA LEU A 91 -0.78 9.66 0.21
C LEU A 91 -0.63 8.19 0.60
N LEU A 92 0.52 7.78 1.14
CA LEU A 92 0.76 6.37 1.51
C LEU A 92 -0.21 5.87 2.56
N LEU A 93 -0.55 6.69 3.53
CA LEU A 93 -1.53 6.34 4.57
C LEU A 93 -2.93 6.18 4.00
N ASP A 94 -3.33 7.10 3.13
CA ASP A 94 -4.61 7.04 2.44
C ASP A 94 -4.69 5.80 1.54
N LEU A 95 -3.60 5.45 0.84
CA LEU A 95 -3.52 4.27 0.00
C LEU A 95 -3.55 2.96 0.78
N LEU A 96 -2.86 2.88 1.93
CA LEU A 96 -2.95 1.73 2.84
C LEU A 96 -4.39 1.49 3.29
N GLN A 97 -5.12 2.55 3.66
CA GLN A 97 -6.52 2.47 4.04
C GLN A 97 -7.43 2.26 2.83
N GLY A 98 -7.12 2.97 1.75
CA GLY A 98 -7.86 2.95 0.50
C GLY A 98 -7.75 1.63 -0.26
N GLY A 99 -6.89 0.70 0.15
CA GLY A 99 -6.81 -0.66 -0.37
C GLY A 99 -5.71 -0.91 -1.39
N ALA A 100 -4.58 -0.22 -1.30
CA ALA A 100 -3.35 -0.76 -1.88
C ALA A 100 -2.91 -1.98 -1.05
N ASP A 101 -2.48 -3.04 -1.73
CA ASP A 101 -2.18 -4.32 -1.10
C ASP A 101 -0.69 -4.46 -0.82
N SER A 102 0.14 -3.79 -1.62
CA SER A 102 1.59 -3.86 -1.50
C SER A 102 2.25 -2.58 -1.99
N PHE A 103 3.46 -2.30 -1.48
CA PHE A 103 4.24 -1.11 -1.79
C PHE A 103 5.67 -1.50 -2.12
N ILE A 104 6.28 -0.84 -3.09
CA ILE A 104 7.69 -1.00 -3.45
C ILE A 104 8.36 0.35 -3.58
N MET A 105 9.54 0.50 -2.95
CA MET A 105 10.35 1.70 -3.10
C MET A 105 11.03 1.72 -4.47
N THR A 106 10.75 2.73 -5.29
CA THR A 106 11.31 2.87 -6.65
C THR A 106 12.83 3.02 -6.63
N ALA A 107 13.37 3.70 -5.62
CA ALA A 107 14.81 3.91 -5.46
C ALA A 107 15.61 2.59 -5.31
N THR A 108 15.00 1.54 -4.79
CA THR A 108 15.64 0.23 -4.56
C THR A 108 15.07 -0.89 -5.43
N ALA A 109 14.02 -0.61 -6.17
CA ALA A 109 13.35 -1.58 -7.03
C ALA A 109 14.19 -1.89 -8.27
N SER A 110 14.47 -3.16 -8.48
CA SER A 110 14.95 -3.65 -9.77
C SER A 110 13.78 -4.13 -10.62
N PRO A 111 13.94 -4.17 -11.95
CA PRO A 111 12.90 -4.73 -12.84
C PRO A 111 12.50 -6.18 -12.49
N VAL A 112 13.47 -7.00 -12.06
CA VAL A 112 13.23 -8.37 -11.60
C VAL A 112 12.48 -8.38 -10.28
N GLY A 113 12.90 -7.53 -9.31
CA GLY A 113 12.25 -7.40 -8.01
C GLY A 113 10.80 -6.93 -8.11
N LEU A 114 10.48 -6.06 -9.09
CA LEU A 114 9.11 -5.66 -9.38
C LEU A 114 8.25 -6.85 -9.84
N ALA A 115 8.79 -7.67 -10.74
CA ALA A 115 8.07 -8.84 -11.25
C ALA A 115 7.85 -9.88 -10.14
N ASP A 116 8.82 -10.07 -9.25
CA ASP A 116 8.69 -10.99 -8.10
C ASP A 116 7.65 -10.48 -7.09
N GLN A 117 7.65 -9.18 -6.79
CA GLN A 117 6.62 -8.60 -5.93
C GLN A 117 5.23 -8.63 -6.55
N ALA A 118 5.10 -8.35 -7.83
CA ALA A 118 3.83 -8.48 -8.55
C ALA A 118 3.27 -9.91 -8.46
N ARG A 119 4.14 -10.92 -8.54
CA ARG A 119 3.77 -12.33 -8.36
C ARG A 119 3.33 -12.62 -6.93
N GLY A 120 4.04 -12.09 -5.95
CA GLY A 120 3.69 -12.20 -4.53
C GLY A 120 2.29 -11.61 -4.23
N VAL A 121 2.00 -10.41 -4.76
CA VAL A 121 0.67 -9.78 -4.59
C VAL A 121 -0.45 -10.65 -5.14
N LEU A 122 -0.26 -11.26 -6.31
CA LEU A 122 -1.22 -12.19 -6.89
C LEU A 122 -1.39 -13.48 -6.07
N ALA A 123 -0.35 -13.89 -5.34
CA ALA A 123 -0.41 -15.00 -4.38
C ALA A 123 -1.01 -14.61 -3.02
N GLY A 124 -1.43 -13.34 -2.86
CA GLY A 124 -1.99 -12.82 -1.61
C GLY A 124 -0.94 -12.33 -0.60
N GLU A 125 0.33 -12.21 -1.03
CA GLU A 125 1.36 -11.59 -0.22
C GLU A 125 1.18 -10.06 -0.20
N ALA A 126 1.57 -9.46 0.93
CA ALA A 126 1.60 -8.02 1.08
C ALA A 126 3.00 -7.58 1.53
N HIS A 127 3.47 -6.47 0.98
CA HIS A 127 4.74 -5.88 1.35
C HIS A 127 4.55 -4.41 1.73
N VAL A 128 5.07 -4.06 2.91
CA VAL A 128 5.11 -2.68 3.40
C VAL A 128 6.57 -2.34 3.66
N PRO A 129 7.12 -1.33 2.98
CA PRO A 129 8.51 -0.91 3.19
C PRO A 129 8.78 -0.48 4.62
N ALA A 130 9.94 -0.87 5.17
CA ALA A 130 10.35 -0.52 6.53
C ALA A 130 10.28 0.99 6.84
N PRO A 131 10.66 1.91 5.93
CA PRO A 131 10.51 3.35 6.17
C PRO A 131 9.07 3.80 6.41
N MET A 132 8.07 3.17 5.79
CA MET A 132 6.66 3.48 6.06
C MET A 132 6.24 3.06 7.47
N ALA A 133 6.64 1.87 7.90
CA ALA A 133 6.37 1.39 9.26
C ALA A 133 7.08 2.26 10.31
N GLN A 134 8.30 2.71 10.02
CA GLN A 134 9.04 3.64 10.87
C GLN A 134 8.33 4.99 11.01
N SER A 135 7.82 5.54 9.92
CA SER A 135 7.05 6.79 9.93
C SER A 135 5.79 6.70 10.82
N LEU A 136 5.09 5.56 10.78
CA LEU A 136 3.96 5.29 11.68
C LEU A 136 4.40 5.24 13.15
N LEU A 137 5.47 4.50 13.46
CA LEU A 137 6.01 4.42 14.82
C LEU A 137 6.39 5.80 15.37
N ASP A 138 7.07 6.61 14.56
CA ASP A 138 7.53 7.93 14.96
C ASP A 138 6.36 8.89 15.23
N HIS A 139 5.29 8.79 14.45
CA HIS A 139 4.06 9.54 14.71
C HIS A 139 3.48 9.23 16.10
N PHE A 140 3.28 7.95 16.43
CA PHE A 140 2.72 7.55 17.72
C PHE A 140 3.65 7.87 18.89
N LYS A 141 4.98 7.76 18.72
CA LYS A 141 5.96 8.18 19.74
C LYS A 141 5.91 9.67 20.02
N ALA A 142 5.88 10.50 18.96
CA ALA A 142 5.90 11.95 19.09
C ALA A 142 4.68 12.52 19.82
N ARG A 143 3.54 11.84 19.68
CA ARG A 143 2.27 12.24 20.32
C ARG A 143 2.08 11.72 21.73
N GLY A 144 2.96 10.88 22.25
CA GLY A 144 2.77 10.19 23.52
C GLY A 144 1.60 9.18 23.52
N THR A 145 1.02 8.92 22.35
CA THR A 145 0.01 7.89 22.10
C THR A 145 0.65 6.56 21.68
N GLY A 146 1.90 6.35 22.11
CA GLY A 146 2.66 5.16 21.79
C GLY A 146 2.01 3.90 22.37
N TYR A 147 2.83 2.98 22.78
CA TYR A 147 2.40 1.70 23.32
C TYR A 147 1.63 1.86 24.63
N ALA A 148 0.39 1.37 24.70
CA ALA A 148 -0.36 1.23 25.93
C ALA A 148 0.18 0.03 26.74
N GLN A 149 0.65 0.30 27.98
CA GLN A 149 1.25 -0.74 28.82
C GLN A 149 0.21 -1.58 29.58
N SER A 150 -1.04 -1.14 29.59
CA SER A 150 -2.13 -1.83 30.27
C SER A 150 -3.45 -1.75 29.50
N THR A 151 -4.34 -2.72 29.74
CA THR A 151 -5.69 -2.72 29.19
C THR A 151 -6.52 -1.49 29.62
N LEU A 152 -6.21 -0.91 30.79
CA LEU A 152 -6.86 0.31 31.28
C LEU A 152 -6.42 1.54 30.47
N GLU A 153 -5.15 1.61 30.05
CA GLU A 153 -4.64 2.67 29.18
C GLU A 153 -5.24 2.56 27.77
N GLU A 154 -5.41 1.35 27.25
CA GLU A 154 -6.10 1.11 25.96
C GLU A 154 -7.54 1.61 26.00
N LEU A 155 -8.27 1.35 27.07
CA LEU A 155 -9.65 1.83 27.26
C LEU A 155 -9.72 3.35 27.45
N SER A 156 -8.68 3.95 28.02
CA SER A 156 -8.61 5.40 28.27
C SER A 156 -8.21 6.20 27.05
N ASN A 157 -7.47 5.60 26.10
CA ASN A 157 -7.04 6.24 24.86
C ASN A 157 -7.20 5.31 23.66
N PRO A 158 -8.37 5.32 23.00
CA PRO A 158 -8.65 4.45 21.86
C PRO A 158 -7.76 4.71 20.65
N LEU A 159 -6.97 5.79 20.66
CA LEU A 159 -6.00 6.13 19.60
C LEU A 159 -4.61 5.56 19.87
N SER A 160 -4.33 5.03 21.08
CA SER A 160 -3.07 4.35 21.36
C SER A 160 -3.00 3.00 20.63
N LEU A 161 -1.77 2.53 20.39
CA LEU A 161 -1.53 1.21 19.83
C LEU A 161 -1.61 0.15 20.93
N ASP A 162 -2.28 -0.97 20.63
CA ASP A 162 -2.18 -2.15 21.47
C ASP A 162 -0.81 -2.84 21.32
N SER A 163 -0.50 -3.82 22.16
CA SER A 163 0.77 -4.53 22.16
C SER A 163 1.06 -5.26 20.85
N ALA A 164 0.02 -5.78 20.21
CA ALA A 164 0.15 -6.51 18.95
C ALA A 164 0.33 -5.56 17.75
N GLU A 165 -0.34 -4.40 17.77
CA GLU A 165 -0.17 -3.35 16.77
C GLU A 165 1.24 -2.73 16.83
N TRP A 166 1.72 -2.45 18.06
CA TRP A 166 3.07 -1.96 18.28
C TRP A 166 4.13 -2.96 17.80
N SER A 167 3.99 -4.24 18.19
CA SER A 167 4.90 -5.31 17.77
C SER A 167 4.92 -5.46 16.25
N LEU A 168 3.75 -5.39 15.60
CA LEU A 168 3.64 -5.44 14.14
C LEU A 168 4.45 -4.33 13.48
N LEU A 169 4.28 -3.07 13.93
CA LEU A 169 5.05 -1.95 13.37
C LEU A 169 6.54 -2.09 13.62
N CYS A 170 6.97 -2.53 14.82
CA CYS A 170 8.39 -2.73 15.13
C CYS A 170 9.02 -3.78 14.20
N GLN A 171 8.33 -4.89 13.94
CA GLN A 171 8.82 -5.94 13.07
C GLN A 171 8.89 -5.46 11.59
N LEU A 172 7.89 -4.72 11.12
CA LEU A 172 7.92 -4.13 9.79
C LEU A 172 9.04 -3.09 9.66
N ALA A 173 9.28 -2.27 10.68
CA ALA A 173 10.32 -1.23 10.68
C ALA A 173 11.75 -1.80 10.59
N VAL A 174 11.98 -3.02 11.08
CA VAL A 174 13.25 -3.72 10.88
C VAL A 174 13.31 -4.50 9.57
N GLY A 175 12.30 -4.39 8.72
CA GLY A 175 12.26 -4.98 7.38
C GLY A 175 11.71 -6.40 7.31
N GLU A 176 11.04 -6.87 8.37
CA GLU A 176 10.40 -8.19 8.35
C GLU A 176 9.19 -8.20 7.41
N ARG A 177 8.99 -9.32 6.71
CA ARG A 177 7.88 -9.47 5.77
C ARG A 177 6.59 -9.84 6.48
N LEU A 178 5.47 -9.27 6.02
CA LEU A 178 4.13 -9.63 6.52
C LEU A 178 3.83 -11.12 6.35
N SER A 179 4.28 -11.74 5.25
CA SER A 179 4.15 -13.18 5.00
C SER A 179 4.81 -14.03 6.08
N ASP A 180 6.05 -13.67 6.47
CA ASP A 180 6.84 -14.44 7.44
C ASP A 180 6.25 -14.30 8.85
N MET A 181 5.81 -13.07 9.21
CA MET A 181 5.09 -12.83 10.46
C MET A 181 3.76 -13.60 10.53
N ALA A 182 3.00 -13.59 9.44
CA ALA A 182 1.72 -14.30 9.34
C ALA A 182 1.91 -15.82 9.50
N GLN A 183 2.93 -16.39 8.83
CA GLN A 183 3.27 -17.80 8.94
C GLN A 183 3.62 -18.19 10.36
N ARG A 184 4.48 -17.40 11.06
CA ARG A 184 4.85 -17.65 12.47
C ARG A 184 3.67 -17.56 13.42
N ALA A 185 2.74 -16.64 13.15
CA ALA A 185 1.54 -16.45 13.97
C ALA A 185 0.40 -17.42 13.61
N GLY A 186 0.55 -18.26 12.60
CA GLY A 186 -0.53 -19.12 12.10
C GLY A 186 -1.71 -18.32 11.53
N GLN A 187 -1.48 -17.13 10.99
CA GLN A 187 -2.46 -16.21 10.45
C GLN A 187 -2.29 -16.03 8.95
N ALA A 188 -3.33 -15.58 8.27
CA ALA A 188 -3.21 -15.20 6.87
C ALA A 188 -2.64 -13.77 6.74
N PRO A 189 -1.79 -13.47 5.72
CA PRO A 189 -1.20 -12.14 5.52
C PRO A 189 -2.23 -11.00 5.47
N TYR A 190 -3.42 -11.24 4.92
CA TYR A 190 -4.48 -10.23 4.86
C TYR A 190 -4.98 -9.78 6.25
N GLN A 191 -4.87 -10.63 7.28
CA GLN A 191 -5.25 -10.28 8.66
C GLN A 191 -4.28 -9.26 9.26
N LEU A 192 -2.98 -9.42 9.01
CA LEU A 192 -1.97 -8.43 9.41
C LEU A 192 -2.12 -7.12 8.63
N MET A 193 -2.44 -7.19 7.32
CA MET A 193 -2.78 -6.00 6.54
C MET A 193 -4.04 -5.30 7.07
N ALA A 194 -5.07 -6.03 7.47
CA ALA A 194 -6.26 -5.43 8.08
C ALA A 194 -5.93 -4.70 9.40
N ARG A 195 -5.04 -5.28 10.23
CA ARG A 195 -4.54 -4.66 11.44
C ARG A 195 -3.75 -3.38 11.14
N LEU A 196 -2.84 -3.41 10.16
CA LEU A 196 -2.09 -2.24 9.73
C LEU A 196 -3.00 -1.11 9.23
N ARG A 197 -4.04 -1.43 8.46
CA ARG A 197 -5.09 -0.47 8.06
C ARG A 197 -5.82 0.12 9.27
N GLY A 198 -6.01 -0.65 10.34
CA GLY A 198 -6.54 -0.18 11.63
C GLY A 198 -5.65 0.87 12.28
N ILE A 199 -4.34 0.61 12.33
CA ILE A 199 -3.32 1.54 12.83
C ILE A 199 -3.36 2.87 12.04
N CYS A 200 -3.40 2.81 10.71
CA CYS A 200 -3.49 4.01 9.89
C CYS A 200 -4.75 4.83 10.16
N ARG A 201 -5.90 4.18 10.41
CA ARG A 201 -7.13 4.87 10.82
C ARG A 201 -6.99 5.58 12.16
N LYS A 202 -6.35 4.95 13.16
CA LYS A 202 -6.06 5.59 14.45
C LYS A 202 -5.23 6.85 14.25
N MET A 203 -4.19 6.79 13.42
CA MET A 203 -3.34 7.94 13.09
C MET A 203 -4.12 9.09 12.43
N GLN A 204 -5.00 8.81 11.47
CA GLN A 204 -5.81 9.86 10.83
C GLN A 204 -6.80 10.51 11.81
N TRP A 205 -7.40 9.74 12.70
CA TRP A 205 -8.28 10.28 13.72
C TRP A 205 -7.52 11.17 14.70
N ASP A 206 -6.32 10.76 15.10
CA ASP A 206 -5.43 11.55 15.94
C ASP A 206 -5.03 12.87 15.27
N GLN A 207 -4.68 12.85 13.97
CA GLN A 207 -4.39 14.06 13.20
C GLN A 207 -5.60 15.01 13.10
N ARG A 208 -6.81 14.48 12.88
CA ARG A 208 -8.04 15.28 12.83
C ARG A 208 -8.39 15.88 14.20
N ALA A 209 -8.25 15.13 15.28
CA ALA A 209 -8.48 15.62 16.63
C ALA A 209 -7.49 16.73 16.99
N GLY A 210 -6.21 16.61 16.63
CA GLY A 210 -5.20 17.65 16.82
C GLY A 210 -5.51 18.95 16.07
N ASN A 211 -6.04 18.86 14.84
CA ASN A 211 -6.41 20.03 14.06
C ASN A 211 -7.66 20.75 14.58
N LEU A 212 -8.58 20.04 15.23
CA LEU A 212 -9.77 20.63 15.85
C LEU A 212 -9.46 21.36 17.17
N GLN A 213 -8.34 21.04 17.83
CA GLN A 213 -7.90 21.73 19.07
C GLN A 213 -7.13 23.03 18.79
N LEU A 214 -6.71 23.27 17.56
CA LEU A 214 -5.93 24.45 17.14
C LEU A 214 -6.78 25.50 16.38
N ALA A 215 -8.05 25.24 16.15
CA ALA A 215 -9.02 26.11 15.51
C ALA A 215 -10.00 26.72 16.55
#